data_c5ea5630b87ef4b19e4511cccdcbdb0c
#
_entry.id   c5ea5630b87ef4b19e4511cccdcbdb0c
#
_cell.length_a   1.000
_cell.length_b   1.000
_cell.length_c   1.000
_cell.angle_alpha   90.00
_cell.angle_beta   90.00
_cell.angle_gamma   90.00
#
_symmetry.space_group_name_H-M   'P 1'
#
loop_
_entity.id
_entity.type
_entity.pdbx_description
1 polymer ?
#
loop_
_entity_poly.entity_id
_entity_poly.type
_entity_poly.pdbx_seq_one_letter_code
_entity_poly.pdbx_strand_id
1 'polypeptide(L)'
;MFGSAVAISGDWAMVSAPNYSSRAGSVYVFKRDGSNWEQIDQLPGNNAQTGAGFGTSIVVEGDEMFIGASTANGGIGGVSVYQVNDEERWVRTGNLVPFDGQPGGGFGTSMVIDENVALVGAPGVAGRTGRIYRYERDANRNWTSATKLGASDIAAGDRFGNVIAANSDVVVVGLPGDDFNAGTAVVMTRADFGWSTEKILSPIANYPMVTGTDGGIDCLNGIAGSFPCDNVDLIAYLPVHEMGGVRGLSTNDAWGWTDPDSGRDYAIIGMRDRASFVDVTDPYNPVYVGILMKTEGASTSSWRDMKVRNNWVYIVSDGAGQHGMQVFNLERLRDFDGEPVEFEEDHHYDGVASTHNIVINPDTDYAYAVGAGGPNGCGGGLHIINIEDPSNPTFEGCFQDMNTGRRGTGYSHDAMCITYDGPDDRYDGHEICIGSNETAISIADVTDKRNTVALGMATYPNVAYSHQGWITDDHAYFFMNDELDEGRGLVSGTRTLIWDIKELDDPVLVKEYISDNPATDHNLYIKGDMMYQSNYDSGLRVYDISDPENPEPAGFFDTVPYQEGGGMTGSWSNYPFFESGIIVVTSGREGMVIVKVRN
;
A
#
# COMPACT_ATOMS: atom_id res chain seq x y z
N MET A 1 16.95 15.40 19.57
CA MET A 1 15.96 16.46 19.36
C MET A 1 15.38 16.83 20.73
N PHE A 2 15.29 18.11 21.07
CA PHE A 2 14.59 18.64 22.23
C PHE A 2 13.09 18.66 21.93
N GLY A 3 12.23 18.32 22.91
CA GLY A 3 10.77 18.27 22.72
C GLY A 3 10.23 16.92 22.24
N SER A 4 11.01 15.83 22.33
CA SER A 4 10.55 14.50 21.87
C SER A 4 9.46 13.91 22.77
N ALA A 5 9.51 14.16 24.06
CA ALA A 5 8.43 13.91 25.02
C ALA A 5 8.32 15.11 25.97
N VAL A 6 7.11 15.40 26.42
CA VAL A 6 6.82 16.48 27.35
C VAL A 6 5.85 16.00 28.41
N ALA A 7 5.98 16.56 29.60
CA ALA A 7 5.04 16.34 30.70
C ALA A 7 4.87 17.63 31.49
N ILE A 8 3.70 17.82 32.10
CA ILE A 8 3.39 18.96 32.97
C ILE A 8 2.62 18.48 34.19
N SER A 9 2.98 18.98 35.37
CA SER A 9 2.26 18.76 36.59
C SER A 9 2.40 19.97 37.50
N GLY A 10 1.29 20.65 37.81
CA GLY A 10 1.29 21.90 38.58
C GLY A 10 2.20 22.96 37.93
N ASP A 11 3.23 23.41 38.66
CA ASP A 11 4.21 24.40 38.19
C ASP A 11 5.46 23.78 37.58
N TRP A 12 5.46 22.49 37.30
CA TRP A 12 6.56 21.76 36.70
C TRP A 12 6.28 21.44 35.24
N ALA A 13 7.28 21.65 34.38
CA ALA A 13 7.29 21.16 33.01
C ALA A 13 8.60 20.41 32.72
N MET A 14 8.49 19.24 32.10
CA MET A 14 9.60 18.40 31.72
C MET A 14 9.63 18.24 30.20
N VAL A 15 10.84 18.40 29.64
CA VAL A 15 11.04 18.30 28.19
C VAL A 15 12.24 17.40 27.92
N SER A 16 12.05 16.38 27.09
CA SER A 16 13.12 15.43 26.80
C SER A 16 13.91 15.75 25.54
N ALA A 17 15.13 15.25 25.51
CA ALA A 17 16.02 15.19 24.36
C ALA A 17 16.71 13.81 24.31
N PRO A 18 16.02 12.72 23.89
CA PRO A 18 16.54 11.35 23.97
C PRO A 18 17.78 11.11 23.08
N ASN A 19 17.99 11.94 22.08
CA ASN A 19 19.17 11.89 21.21
C ASN A 19 20.35 12.77 21.64
N TYR A 20 20.24 13.46 22.78
CA TYR A 20 21.31 14.29 23.32
C TYR A 20 22.52 13.42 23.69
N SER A 21 23.74 13.96 23.50
CA SER A 21 25.01 13.32 23.87
C SER A 21 25.14 11.87 23.36
N SER A 22 25.23 11.70 22.05
CA SER A 22 25.34 10.37 21.39
C SER A 22 24.21 9.41 21.79
N ARG A 23 23.00 9.94 21.88
CA ARG A 23 21.77 9.20 22.24
C ARG A 23 21.76 8.67 23.69
N ALA A 24 22.60 9.20 24.58
CA ALA A 24 22.46 8.93 26.02
C ALA A 24 21.12 9.48 26.55
N GLY A 25 20.73 10.63 26.03
CA GLY A 25 19.48 11.31 26.38
C GLY A 25 19.60 12.25 27.58
N SER A 26 18.66 13.17 27.70
CA SER A 26 18.52 14.11 28.81
C SER A 26 17.09 14.58 28.96
N VAL A 27 16.68 14.91 30.19
CA VAL A 27 15.40 15.55 30.49
C VAL A 27 15.67 16.90 31.19
N TYR A 28 15.09 17.95 30.63
CA TYR A 28 15.17 19.30 31.14
C TYR A 28 13.95 19.58 32.01
N VAL A 29 14.18 20.14 33.21
CA VAL A 29 13.15 20.44 34.19
C VAL A 29 12.98 21.95 34.30
N PHE A 30 11.77 22.40 34.07
CA PHE A 30 11.37 23.79 34.21
C PHE A 30 10.39 23.98 35.37
N LYS A 31 10.47 25.11 36.05
CA LYS A 31 9.51 25.52 37.06
C LYS A 31 8.89 26.86 36.67
N ARG A 32 7.58 26.97 36.88
CA ARG A 32 6.83 28.19 36.62
C ARG A 32 6.88 29.11 37.82
N ASP A 33 7.19 30.39 37.55
CA ASP A 33 7.01 31.50 38.50
C ASP A 33 6.16 32.59 37.82
N GLY A 34 4.91 32.71 38.24
CA GLY A 34 3.92 33.57 37.60
C GLY A 34 3.67 33.16 36.13
N SER A 35 4.03 34.02 35.20
CA SER A 35 3.92 33.74 33.76
C SER A 35 5.22 33.20 33.11
N ASN A 36 6.31 33.14 33.87
CA ASN A 36 7.63 32.75 33.36
C ASN A 36 7.91 31.27 33.67
N TRP A 37 8.68 30.63 32.79
CA TRP A 37 9.22 29.30 32.96
C TRP A 37 10.74 29.37 33.05
N GLU A 38 11.34 28.91 34.15
CA GLU A 38 12.77 28.87 34.34
C GLU A 38 13.28 27.43 34.34
N GLN A 39 14.34 27.18 33.61
CA GLN A 39 15.03 25.87 33.65
C GLN A 39 15.81 25.79 34.97
N ILE A 40 15.43 24.86 35.81
CA ILE A 40 16.05 24.67 37.15
C ILE A 40 16.96 23.46 37.22
N ASP A 41 16.79 22.48 36.30
CA ASP A 41 17.63 21.28 36.25
C ASP A 41 17.73 20.67 34.83
N GLN A 42 18.75 19.83 34.66
CA GLN A 42 18.92 18.96 33.50
C GLN A 42 19.34 17.59 34.00
N LEU A 43 18.42 16.62 33.93
CA LEU A 43 18.66 15.26 34.37
C LEU A 43 19.36 14.48 33.25
N PRO A 44 20.59 14.00 33.47
CA PRO A 44 21.30 13.18 32.49
C PRO A 44 20.75 11.75 32.52
N GLY A 45 20.85 11.07 31.40
CA GLY A 45 20.63 9.63 31.36
C GLY A 45 21.57 8.88 32.30
N ASN A 46 21.05 7.85 32.94
CA ASN A 46 21.79 7.07 33.93
C ASN A 46 23.07 6.48 33.35
N ASN A 47 24.20 6.74 34.03
CA ASN A 47 25.55 6.27 33.66
C ASN A 47 26.02 6.65 32.27
N ALA A 48 25.44 7.67 31.62
CA ALA A 48 25.86 8.18 30.32
C ALA A 48 26.08 7.07 29.28
N GLN A 49 25.28 6.00 29.32
CA GLN A 49 25.35 4.94 28.31
C GLN A 49 24.97 5.51 26.96
N THR A 50 25.94 5.56 26.06
CA THR A 50 25.70 5.87 24.65
C THR A 50 24.57 4.98 24.12
N GLY A 51 23.57 5.60 23.51
CA GLY A 51 22.47 4.87 22.92
C GLY A 51 21.30 4.50 23.86
N ALA A 52 21.30 4.95 25.11
CA ALA A 52 20.24 4.57 26.08
C ALA A 52 18.86 5.17 25.78
N GLY A 53 18.80 6.33 25.08
CA GLY A 53 17.55 6.99 24.72
C GLY A 53 16.76 7.50 25.95
N PHE A 54 17.43 7.97 27.00
CA PHE A 54 16.79 8.50 28.20
C PHE A 54 15.91 9.70 27.87
N GLY A 55 14.65 9.66 28.31
CA GLY A 55 13.63 10.61 27.88
C GLY A 55 12.81 10.16 26.66
N THR A 56 12.83 8.89 26.30
CA THR A 56 11.92 8.35 25.27
C THR A 56 10.46 8.62 25.63
N SER A 57 10.11 8.48 26.90
CA SER A 57 8.80 8.83 27.48
C SER A 57 8.98 9.49 28.84
N ILE A 58 8.03 10.34 29.23
CA ILE A 58 8.00 11.00 30.53
C ILE A 58 6.56 11.00 31.03
N VAL A 59 6.37 10.61 32.29
CA VAL A 59 5.10 10.76 33.03
C VAL A 59 5.39 11.39 34.38
N VAL A 60 4.54 12.32 34.83
CA VAL A 60 4.59 12.91 36.15
C VAL A 60 3.25 12.69 36.82
N GLU A 61 3.30 12.13 38.01
CA GLU A 61 2.15 11.84 38.85
C GLU A 61 2.42 12.37 40.28
N GLY A 62 1.77 13.47 40.64
CA GLY A 62 1.99 14.14 41.93
C GLY A 62 3.44 14.60 42.10
N ASP A 63 4.12 14.04 43.09
CA ASP A 63 5.52 14.31 43.45
C ASP A 63 6.52 13.31 42.82
N GLU A 64 6.06 12.45 41.93
CA GLU A 64 6.89 11.46 41.26
C GLU A 64 6.97 11.68 39.74
N MET A 65 8.13 11.40 39.20
CA MET A 65 8.39 11.46 37.75
C MET A 65 9.03 10.15 37.26
N PHE A 66 8.53 9.66 36.14
CA PHE A 66 8.97 8.42 35.49
C PHE A 66 9.56 8.76 34.13
N ILE A 67 10.79 8.32 33.86
CA ILE A 67 11.50 8.60 32.63
C ILE A 67 11.92 7.30 31.98
N GLY A 68 11.39 7.05 30.79
CA GLY A 68 11.74 5.89 29.96
C GLY A 68 13.08 6.06 29.24
N ALA A 69 13.80 4.93 29.11
CA ALA A 69 15.05 4.80 28.37
C ALA A 69 14.99 3.50 27.54
N SER A 70 14.21 3.51 26.47
CA SER A 70 13.79 2.30 25.75
C SER A 70 14.92 1.53 25.05
N THR A 71 16.03 2.19 24.77
CA THR A 71 17.20 1.57 24.11
C THR A 71 18.36 1.28 25.08
N ALA A 72 18.16 1.50 26.38
CA ALA A 72 19.15 1.16 27.41
C ALA A 72 19.39 -0.35 27.49
N ASN A 73 20.57 -0.75 28.02
CA ASN A 73 20.94 -2.14 28.27
C ASN A 73 20.80 -3.06 27.03
N GLY A 74 21.29 -2.61 25.87
CA GLY A 74 21.18 -3.38 24.62
C GLY A 74 19.75 -3.43 24.07
N GLY A 75 18.94 -2.41 24.35
CA GLY A 75 17.56 -2.31 23.90
C GLY A 75 16.55 -3.08 24.77
N ILE A 76 16.97 -3.65 25.91
CA ILE A 76 16.01 -4.18 26.90
C ILE A 76 15.10 -3.05 27.38
N GLY A 77 15.70 -1.88 27.63
CA GLY A 77 15.02 -0.70 28.15
C GLY A 77 14.99 -0.63 29.67
N GLY A 78 14.42 0.45 30.19
CA GLY A 78 14.25 0.71 31.62
C GLY A 78 13.49 2.00 31.86
N VAL A 79 12.94 2.16 33.06
CA VAL A 79 12.31 3.38 33.53
C VAL A 79 13.00 3.83 34.82
N SER A 80 13.43 5.07 34.89
CA SER A 80 13.98 5.69 36.09
C SER A 80 12.86 6.42 36.82
N VAL A 81 12.80 6.25 38.14
CA VAL A 81 11.81 6.92 39.03
C VAL A 81 12.52 8.00 39.82
N TYR A 82 11.96 9.19 39.81
CA TYR A 82 12.41 10.36 40.53
C TYR A 82 11.30 10.85 41.46
N GLN A 83 11.69 11.49 42.53
CA GLN A 83 10.78 12.17 43.44
C GLN A 83 11.29 13.58 43.74
N VAL A 84 10.39 14.56 43.81
CA VAL A 84 10.74 15.89 44.22
C VAL A 84 10.94 15.92 45.76
N ASN A 85 12.05 16.51 46.22
CA ASN A 85 12.37 16.64 47.63
C ASN A 85 11.94 18.01 48.18
N ASP A 86 12.13 18.23 49.52
CA ASP A 86 11.80 19.48 50.18
C ASP A 86 12.60 20.70 49.67
N GLU A 87 13.71 20.47 48.96
CA GLU A 87 14.52 21.51 48.31
C GLU A 87 14.05 21.80 46.89
N GLU A 88 12.90 21.24 46.48
CA GLU A 88 12.34 21.35 45.14
C GLU A 88 13.26 20.80 44.04
N ARG A 89 14.02 19.72 44.35
CA ARG A 89 14.89 19.01 43.40
C ARG A 89 14.33 17.64 43.11
N TRP A 90 14.40 17.24 41.84
CA TRP A 90 14.04 15.89 41.40
C TRP A 90 15.20 14.93 41.64
N VAL A 91 15.02 14.03 42.61
CA VAL A 91 16.05 13.07 43.02
C VAL A 91 15.61 11.68 42.61
N ARG A 92 16.52 10.93 42.04
CA ARG A 92 16.24 9.55 41.65
C ARG A 92 16.07 8.65 42.86
N THR A 93 14.95 7.94 42.94
CA THR A 93 14.57 7.07 44.03
C THR A 93 14.54 5.59 43.66
N GLY A 94 14.38 5.26 42.34
CA GLY A 94 14.27 3.88 41.91
C GLY A 94 14.30 3.68 40.42
N ASN A 95 13.92 2.47 40.01
CA ASN A 95 13.71 2.09 38.60
C ASN A 95 12.69 0.97 38.47
N LEU A 96 12.00 0.95 37.31
CA LEU A 96 11.25 -0.20 36.84
C LEU A 96 12.07 -0.90 35.76
N VAL A 97 12.17 -2.22 35.86
CA VAL A 97 12.86 -3.07 34.90
C VAL A 97 11.99 -4.27 34.56
N PRO A 98 11.97 -4.73 33.32
CA PRO A 98 11.19 -5.92 32.97
C PRO A 98 11.81 -7.16 33.65
N PHE A 99 10.99 -8.02 34.23
CA PHE A 99 11.45 -9.19 34.98
C PHE A 99 11.98 -10.33 34.07
N ASP A 100 11.72 -10.25 32.77
CA ASP A 100 12.19 -11.18 31.75
C ASP A 100 12.61 -10.43 30.46
N GLY A 101 13.24 -9.27 30.61
CA GLY A 101 13.64 -8.37 29.54
C GLY A 101 14.46 -9.06 28.46
N GLN A 102 14.16 -8.74 27.21
CA GLN A 102 14.84 -9.24 26.01
C GLN A 102 15.56 -8.10 25.28
N PRO A 103 16.74 -8.32 24.70
CA PRO A 103 17.39 -7.34 23.84
C PRO A 103 16.45 -6.87 22.71
N GLY A 104 16.40 -5.55 22.49
CA GLY A 104 15.49 -4.96 21.51
C GLY A 104 14.04 -4.84 21.97
N GLY A 105 13.71 -5.26 23.21
CA GLY A 105 12.35 -5.24 23.75
C GLY A 105 11.73 -3.85 23.91
N GLY A 106 12.55 -2.82 24.14
CA GLY A 106 12.10 -1.43 24.17
C GLY A 106 11.24 -1.08 25.38
N PHE A 107 11.47 -1.71 26.56
CA PHE A 107 10.73 -1.37 27.78
C PHE A 107 10.91 0.10 28.14
N GLY A 108 9.80 0.80 28.44
CA GLY A 108 9.78 2.24 28.68
C GLY A 108 9.60 3.08 27.41
N THR A 109 9.20 2.48 26.28
CA THR A 109 8.81 3.21 25.06
C THR A 109 7.59 4.08 25.32
N SER A 110 6.60 3.56 26.04
CA SER A 110 5.40 4.25 26.49
C SER A 110 5.09 3.86 27.93
N MET A 111 4.35 4.70 28.65
CA MET A 111 3.90 4.37 30.00
C MET A 111 2.70 5.21 30.42
N VAL A 112 1.92 4.66 31.31
CA VAL A 112 0.87 5.32 32.06
C VAL A 112 1.04 4.97 33.54
N ILE A 113 0.92 5.95 34.40
CA ILE A 113 0.91 5.80 35.85
C ILE A 113 -0.46 6.26 36.35
N ASP A 114 -1.10 5.44 37.15
CA ASP A 114 -2.40 5.73 37.78
C ASP A 114 -2.34 5.25 39.21
N GLU A 115 -2.12 6.18 40.12
CA GLU A 115 -1.97 5.98 41.60
C GLU A 115 -0.98 4.85 41.97
N ASN A 116 -1.50 3.63 42.09
CA ASN A 116 -0.75 2.45 42.54
C ASN A 116 -0.43 1.45 41.39
N VAL A 117 -0.74 1.80 40.15
CA VAL A 117 -0.50 0.97 38.97
C VAL A 117 0.37 1.71 37.98
N ALA A 118 1.40 1.05 37.48
CA ALA A 118 2.19 1.51 36.36
C ALA A 118 2.07 0.50 35.19
N LEU A 119 1.70 0.98 34.04
CA LEU A 119 1.68 0.24 32.78
C LEU A 119 2.84 0.72 31.92
N VAL A 120 3.75 -0.19 31.54
CA VAL A 120 4.95 0.15 30.78
C VAL A 120 5.03 -0.70 29.53
N GLY A 121 5.06 -0.05 28.38
CA GLY A 121 5.12 -0.68 27.07
C GLY A 121 6.53 -1.16 26.71
N ALA A 122 6.58 -2.33 26.08
CA ALA A 122 7.76 -2.96 25.51
C ALA A 122 7.42 -3.53 24.11
N PRO A 123 7.31 -2.68 23.09
CA PRO A 123 6.78 -3.06 21.77
C PRO A 123 7.70 -3.99 20.97
N GLY A 124 8.96 -4.14 21.36
CA GLY A 124 9.94 -4.97 20.66
C GLY A 124 10.03 -6.41 21.12
N VAL A 125 9.38 -6.79 22.23
CA VAL A 125 9.49 -8.18 22.75
C VAL A 125 8.75 -9.18 21.86
N ALA A 126 9.18 -10.45 21.92
CA ALA A 126 8.57 -11.57 21.20
C ALA A 126 8.45 -11.34 19.69
N GLY A 127 9.56 -11.00 19.01
CA GLY A 127 9.53 -10.74 17.57
C GLY A 127 8.74 -9.47 17.20
N ARG A 128 8.74 -8.47 18.08
CA ARG A 128 7.96 -7.22 17.94
C ARG A 128 6.43 -7.42 18.02
N THR A 129 5.96 -8.53 18.58
CA THR A 129 4.55 -8.66 18.96
C THR A 129 4.19 -7.58 19.99
N GLY A 130 5.10 -7.33 20.91
CA GLY A 130 4.94 -6.34 21.97
C GLY A 130 4.22 -6.87 23.21
N ARG A 131 4.41 -6.19 24.34
CA ARG A 131 3.76 -6.47 25.63
C ARG A 131 3.69 -5.19 26.45
N ILE A 132 2.78 -5.18 27.41
CA ILE A 132 2.72 -4.18 28.50
C ILE A 132 3.06 -4.88 29.79
N TYR A 133 3.98 -4.31 30.55
CA TYR A 133 4.33 -4.77 31.91
C TYR A 133 3.54 -3.94 32.91
N ARG A 134 2.83 -4.62 33.79
CA ARG A 134 2.05 -4.02 34.87
C ARG A 134 2.80 -4.15 36.17
N TYR A 135 2.97 -3.04 36.87
CA TYR A 135 3.52 -2.94 38.21
C TYR A 135 2.47 -2.43 39.16
N GLU A 136 2.55 -2.86 40.39
CA GLU A 136 1.71 -2.37 41.51
C GLU A 136 2.58 -1.91 42.65
N ARG A 137 2.06 -1.00 43.44
CA ARG A 137 2.69 -0.62 44.71
C ARG A 137 2.31 -1.60 45.79
N ASP A 138 3.29 -2.03 46.58
CA ASP A 138 3.08 -2.78 47.81
C ASP A 138 2.64 -1.84 48.97
N ALA A 139 2.37 -2.43 50.13
CA ALA A 139 1.99 -1.68 51.33
C ALA A 139 3.05 -0.66 51.79
N ASN A 140 4.30 -0.81 51.38
CA ASN A 140 5.41 0.10 51.65
C ASN A 140 5.64 1.11 50.53
N ARG A 141 4.72 1.18 49.56
CA ARG A 141 4.81 2.04 48.35
C ARG A 141 5.94 1.69 47.39
N ASN A 142 6.55 0.51 47.48
CA ASN A 142 7.52 0.06 46.51
C ASN A 142 6.83 -0.53 45.28
N TRP A 143 7.38 -0.27 44.11
CA TRP A 143 6.92 -0.85 42.88
C TRP A 143 7.34 -2.32 42.76
N THR A 144 6.36 -3.20 42.59
CA THR A 144 6.55 -4.64 42.41
C THR A 144 5.94 -5.07 41.09
N SER A 145 6.64 -5.91 40.30
CA SER A 145 6.10 -6.42 39.04
C SER A 145 5.01 -7.45 39.29
N ALA A 146 3.86 -7.27 38.68
CA ALA A 146 2.69 -8.13 38.91
C ALA A 146 2.42 -9.06 37.69
N THR A 147 2.22 -8.52 36.51
CA THR A 147 1.78 -9.27 35.32
C THR A 147 2.25 -8.64 34.02
N LYS A 148 2.01 -9.36 32.89
CA LYS A 148 2.05 -8.81 31.55
C LYS A 148 0.65 -8.76 30.96
N LEU A 149 0.37 -7.71 30.19
CA LEU A 149 -0.82 -7.60 29.38
C LEU A 149 -0.48 -7.87 27.90
N GLY A 150 -1.36 -8.54 27.22
CA GLY A 150 -1.37 -8.76 25.79
C GLY A 150 -2.81 -8.89 25.33
N ALA A 151 -3.07 -8.78 24.06
CA ALA A 151 -4.36 -9.06 23.43
C ALA A 151 -4.34 -10.43 22.74
N SER A 152 -5.51 -10.99 22.42
CA SER A 152 -5.64 -12.32 21.82
C SER A 152 -5.16 -12.35 20.35
N ASP A 153 -5.37 -11.26 19.61
CA ASP A 153 -5.16 -11.20 18.16
C ASP A 153 -3.93 -10.39 17.78
N ILE A 154 -2.86 -10.45 18.59
CA ILE A 154 -1.60 -9.78 18.27
C ILE A 154 -0.58 -10.73 17.70
N ALA A 155 0.05 -10.34 16.60
CA ALA A 155 1.04 -11.09 15.85
C ALA A 155 2.46 -10.49 15.96
N ALA A 156 3.43 -11.21 15.41
CA ALA A 156 4.79 -10.68 15.29
C ALA A 156 4.81 -9.46 14.35
N GLY A 157 5.42 -8.37 14.82
CA GLY A 157 5.46 -7.12 14.07
C GLY A 157 4.51 -6.04 14.54
N ASP A 158 3.41 -6.36 15.23
CA ASP A 158 2.33 -5.43 15.59
C ASP A 158 2.73 -4.35 16.57
N ARG A 159 3.74 -4.61 17.41
CA ARG A 159 4.29 -3.65 18.37
C ARG A 159 3.27 -3.19 19.44
N PHE A 160 2.49 -4.12 19.97
CA PHE A 160 1.56 -3.84 21.08
C PHE A 160 2.28 -3.14 22.25
N GLY A 161 1.68 -2.06 22.74
CA GLY A 161 2.31 -1.22 23.78
C GLY A 161 3.27 -0.16 23.24
N ASN A 162 3.24 0.15 21.95
CA ASN A 162 4.02 1.27 21.40
C ASN A 162 3.51 2.63 21.92
N VAL A 163 2.21 2.75 22.10
CA VAL A 163 1.55 3.89 22.76
C VAL A 163 0.49 3.32 23.71
N ILE A 164 0.34 3.93 24.88
CA ILE A 164 -0.64 3.54 25.90
C ILE A 164 -1.32 4.80 26.44
N ALA A 165 -2.64 4.73 26.55
CA ALA A 165 -3.44 5.67 27.32
C ALA A 165 -4.38 4.88 28.22
N ALA A 166 -4.56 5.31 29.46
CA ALA A 166 -5.43 4.59 30.41
C ALA A 166 -6.14 5.54 31.37
N ASN A 167 -7.24 5.06 31.90
CA ASN A 167 -7.85 5.54 33.14
C ASN A 167 -8.07 4.31 34.08
N SER A 168 -8.79 4.49 35.19
CA SER A 168 -9.00 3.41 36.16
C SER A 168 -9.60 2.12 35.58
N ASP A 169 -10.40 2.20 34.52
CA ASP A 169 -11.23 1.11 34.03
C ASP A 169 -10.90 0.66 32.59
N VAL A 170 -10.31 1.54 31.80
CA VAL A 170 -10.05 1.32 30.37
C VAL A 170 -8.60 1.63 30.02
N VAL A 171 -7.99 0.77 29.24
CA VAL A 171 -6.68 0.98 28.60
C VAL A 171 -6.87 0.94 27.09
N VAL A 172 -6.31 1.93 26.39
CA VAL A 172 -6.20 1.93 24.91
C VAL A 172 -4.72 1.75 24.56
N VAL A 173 -4.45 0.77 23.74
CA VAL A 173 -3.08 0.37 23.36
C VAL A 173 -2.92 0.44 21.85
N GLY A 174 -1.95 1.21 21.37
CA GLY A 174 -1.62 1.31 19.95
C GLY A 174 -0.71 0.18 19.47
N LEU A 175 -1.01 -0.30 18.28
CA LEU A 175 -0.31 -1.35 17.53
C LEU A 175 0.03 -0.82 16.12
N PRO A 176 1.08 -0.01 15.95
CA PRO A 176 1.36 0.63 14.65
C PRO A 176 1.87 -0.34 13.57
N GLY A 177 2.21 -1.56 13.94
CA GLY A 177 2.63 -2.59 12.99
C GLY A 177 1.54 -3.55 12.56
N ASP A 178 0.37 -3.51 13.21
CA ASP A 178 -0.78 -4.36 12.89
C ASP A 178 -1.36 -4.00 11.51
N ASP A 179 -2.12 -4.93 10.94
CA ASP A 179 -2.79 -4.74 9.64
C ASP A 179 -1.81 -4.24 8.55
N PHE A 180 -0.68 -4.94 8.38
CA PHE A 180 0.37 -4.58 7.39
C PHE A 180 0.91 -3.15 7.54
N ASN A 181 1.06 -2.66 8.78
CA ASN A 181 1.42 -1.30 9.18
C ASN A 181 0.33 -0.23 8.93
N ALA A 182 -0.92 -0.62 8.71
CA ALA A 182 -2.03 0.31 8.81
C ALA A 182 -2.17 0.86 10.24
N GLY A 183 -1.86 0.00 11.16
CA GLY A 183 -1.96 0.26 12.58
C GLY A 183 -3.38 0.08 13.12
N THR A 184 -3.47 -0.35 14.35
CA THR A 184 -4.74 -0.45 15.09
C THR A 184 -4.58 0.03 16.52
N ALA A 185 -5.68 0.15 17.24
CA ALA A 185 -5.67 0.30 18.68
C ALA A 185 -6.62 -0.70 19.32
N VAL A 186 -6.15 -1.33 20.39
CA VAL A 186 -6.95 -2.26 21.20
C VAL A 186 -7.49 -1.53 22.41
N VAL A 187 -8.80 -1.60 22.61
CA VAL A 187 -9.47 -1.14 23.82
C VAL A 187 -9.63 -2.33 24.76
N MET A 188 -9.12 -2.21 25.97
CA MET A 188 -9.20 -3.24 27.01
C MET A 188 -9.90 -2.66 28.24
N THR A 189 -10.80 -3.44 28.85
CA THR A 189 -11.44 -3.06 30.12
C THR A 189 -10.98 -3.94 31.26
N ARG A 190 -11.09 -3.37 32.47
CA ARG A 190 -10.76 -4.06 33.68
C ARG A 190 -11.85 -5.11 34.00
N ALA A 191 -11.41 -6.37 34.16
CA ALA A 191 -12.25 -7.49 34.56
C ALA A 191 -11.81 -8.00 35.95
N ASP A 192 -12.62 -8.84 36.58
CA ASP A 192 -12.38 -9.39 37.94
C ASP A 192 -11.02 -10.09 38.07
N PHE A 193 -10.50 -10.67 36.96
CA PHE A 193 -9.24 -11.42 36.93
C PHE A 193 -8.20 -10.86 35.94
N GLY A 194 -8.28 -9.58 35.59
CA GLY A 194 -7.32 -8.95 34.67
C GLY A 194 -7.94 -7.94 33.72
N TRP A 195 -7.46 -7.93 32.49
CA TRP A 195 -7.95 -7.05 31.43
C TRP A 195 -8.49 -7.91 30.28
N SER A 196 -9.66 -7.56 29.76
CA SER A 196 -10.26 -8.19 28.59
C SER A 196 -10.25 -7.23 27.41
N THR A 197 -9.94 -7.74 26.21
CA THR A 197 -10.09 -6.97 24.97
C THR A 197 -11.57 -6.79 24.66
N GLU A 198 -12.02 -5.54 24.50
CA GLU A 198 -13.41 -5.25 24.14
C GLU A 198 -13.57 -4.92 22.66
N LYS A 199 -12.61 -4.18 22.10
CA LYS A 199 -12.72 -3.67 20.75
C LYS A 199 -11.36 -3.42 20.12
N ILE A 200 -11.26 -3.72 18.83
CA ILE A 200 -10.18 -3.25 17.97
C ILE A 200 -10.69 -2.03 17.22
N LEU A 201 -9.92 -0.95 17.26
CA LEU A 201 -10.14 0.27 16.50
C LEU A 201 -9.18 0.26 15.32
N SER A 202 -9.71 0.24 14.13
CA SER A 202 -8.93 0.29 12.87
C SER A 202 -9.14 1.63 12.18
N PRO A 203 -8.13 2.20 11.51
CA PRO A 203 -8.29 3.39 10.67
C PRO A 203 -8.99 3.09 9.34
N ILE A 204 -9.18 1.79 9.01
CA ILE A 204 -9.83 1.37 7.77
C ILE A 204 -11.30 1.74 7.85
N ALA A 205 -11.77 2.58 6.93
CA ALA A 205 -13.18 2.92 6.81
C ALA A 205 -13.97 1.65 6.41
N ASN A 206 -14.85 1.19 7.29
CA ASN A 206 -15.76 0.10 6.99
C ASN A 206 -17.00 0.68 6.29
N TYR A 207 -16.92 0.90 4.99
CA TYR A 207 -18.12 1.09 4.20
C TYR A 207 -18.89 -0.24 4.15
N PRO A 208 -20.21 -0.21 4.35
CA PRO A 208 -21.01 -1.43 4.22
C PRO A 208 -20.95 -1.92 2.77
N MET A 209 -20.84 -3.24 2.60
CA MET A 209 -20.97 -3.87 1.30
C MET A 209 -22.25 -3.40 0.59
N VAL A 210 -22.16 -3.14 -0.69
CA VAL A 210 -23.31 -2.77 -1.56
C VAL A 210 -23.50 -3.88 -2.57
N THR A 211 -24.59 -4.63 -2.43
CA THR A 211 -25.03 -5.67 -3.36
C THR A 211 -26.55 -5.78 -3.34
N GLY A 212 -27.15 -6.48 -4.32
CA GLY A 212 -28.58 -6.76 -4.36
C GLY A 212 -29.47 -5.55 -4.65
N THR A 213 -28.91 -4.47 -5.16
CA THR A 213 -29.67 -3.29 -5.54
C THR A 213 -30.19 -3.45 -6.97
N ASP A 214 -31.51 -3.35 -7.18
CA ASP A 214 -32.09 -3.31 -8.52
C ASP A 214 -31.61 -2.04 -9.26
N GLY A 215 -30.66 -2.21 -10.18
CA GLY A 215 -30.12 -1.11 -11.00
C GLY A 215 -28.95 -0.32 -10.38
N GLY A 216 -28.42 -0.74 -9.23
CA GLY A 216 -27.34 -0.03 -8.57
C GLY A 216 -27.79 1.19 -7.75
N ILE A 217 -26.84 2.05 -7.41
CA ILE A 217 -27.07 3.33 -6.74
C ILE A 217 -26.68 4.47 -7.70
N ASP A 218 -27.68 5.19 -8.16
CA ASP A 218 -27.48 6.33 -9.05
C ASP A 218 -26.62 7.42 -8.40
N CYS A 219 -25.70 7.99 -9.17
CA CYS A 219 -25.00 9.23 -8.81
C CYS A 219 -25.96 10.41 -8.84
N LEU A 220 -26.53 10.78 -7.70
CA LEU A 220 -27.50 11.87 -7.57
C LEU A 220 -26.95 12.99 -6.69
N ASN A 221 -26.97 14.22 -7.21
CA ASN A 221 -26.44 15.39 -6.49
C ASN A 221 -24.98 15.24 -6.05
N GLY A 222 -24.16 14.55 -6.85
CA GLY A 222 -22.75 14.36 -6.59
C GLY A 222 -22.38 13.21 -5.66
N ILE A 223 -23.34 12.33 -5.33
CA ILE A 223 -23.10 11.20 -4.40
C ILE A 223 -23.84 9.94 -4.88
N ALA A 224 -23.15 8.79 -4.83
CA ALA A 224 -23.72 7.46 -4.96
C ALA A 224 -23.42 6.67 -3.66
N GLY A 225 -24.44 6.45 -2.83
CA GLY A 225 -24.25 5.86 -1.50
C GLY A 225 -23.43 6.78 -0.59
N SER A 226 -22.20 6.38 -0.27
CA SER A 226 -21.24 7.16 0.54
C SER A 226 -20.11 7.78 -0.29
N PHE A 227 -20.14 7.63 -1.61
CA PHE A 227 -19.03 7.97 -2.50
C PHE A 227 -19.36 9.19 -3.35
N PRO A 228 -18.50 10.21 -3.40
CA PRO A 228 -18.60 11.30 -4.35
C PRO A 228 -18.50 10.81 -5.79
N CYS A 229 -19.30 11.38 -6.68
CA CYS A 229 -19.35 10.96 -8.08
C CYS A 229 -19.85 12.07 -8.99
N ASP A 230 -19.57 11.92 -10.27
CA ASP A 230 -20.23 12.66 -11.35
C ASP A 230 -20.38 11.71 -12.55
N ASN A 231 -21.59 11.60 -13.07
CA ASN A 231 -21.93 10.79 -14.25
C ASN A 231 -21.51 9.30 -14.19
N VAL A 232 -21.18 8.79 -13.00
CA VAL A 232 -20.78 7.39 -12.76
C VAL A 232 -21.56 6.81 -11.61
N ASP A 233 -22.33 5.75 -11.87
CA ASP A 233 -23.18 5.08 -10.90
C ASP A 233 -22.44 3.94 -10.18
N LEU A 234 -22.76 3.73 -8.90
CA LEU A 234 -22.29 2.59 -8.13
C LEU A 234 -23.17 1.37 -8.39
N ILE A 235 -22.59 0.31 -8.92
CA ILE A 235 -23.29 -0.95 -9.16
C ILE A 235 -23.16 -1.88 -7.95
N ALA A 236 -21.93 -2.11 -7.48
CA ALA A 236 -21.64 -2.89 -6.28
C ALA A 236 -20.37 -2.41 -5.60
N TYR A 237 -20.24 -2.74 -4.31
CA TYR A 237 -19.02 -2.55 -3.54
C TYR A 237 -18.77 -3.76 -2.64
N LEU A 238 -17.59 -4.37 -2.76
CA LEU A 238 -17.13 -5.48 -1.94
C LEU A 238 -15.90 -5.07 -1.15
N PRO A 239 -15.98 -4.99 0.18
CA PRO A 239 -14.81 -4.85 1.04
C PRO A 239 -13.82 -6.01 0.84
N VAL A 240 -12.55 -5.77 1.13
CA VAL A 240 -11.47 -6.77 0.96
C VAL A 240 -11.79 -8.13 1.59
N HIS A 241 -12.44 -8.15 2.76
CA HIS A 241 -12.77 -9.39 3.48
C HIS A 241 -13.89 -10.20 2.82
N GLU A 242 -14.74 -9.58 2.00
CA GLU A 242 -15.79 -10.26 1.24
C GLU A 242 -15.24 -10.95 -0.03
N MET A 243 -13.96 -10.73 -0.33
CA MET A 243 -13.25 -11.33 -1.46
C MET A 243 -12.11 -12.26 -1.00
N GLY A 244 -12.21 -12.86 0.18
CA GLY A 244 -11.20 -13.77 0.72
C GLY A 244 -9.95 -13.08 1.28
N GLY A 245 -9.96 -11.75 1.41
CA GLY A 245 -8.89 -11.01 2.09
C GLY A 245 -9.02 -11.09 3.61
N VAL A 246 -7.94 -10.81 4.30
CA VAL A 246 -7.92 -10.67 5.76
C VAL A 246 -7.83 -9.18 6.13
N ARG A 247 -8.16 -8.86 7.37
CA ARG A 247 -8.06 -7.48 7.88
C ARG A 247 -6.69 -6.88 7.60
N GLY A 248 -6.67 -5.64 7.11
CA GLY A 248 -5.44 -4.90 6.78
C GLY A 248 -4.81 -5.26 5.44
N LEU A 249 -5.31 -6.28 4.75
CA LEU A 249 -4.91 -6.53 3.37
C LEU A 249 -5.42 -5.41 2.48
N SER A 250 -4.67 -5.08 1.45
CA SER A 250 -5.07 -4.15 0.40
C SER A 250 -5.13 -4.86 -0.95
N THR A 251 -6.06 -4.41 -1.80
CA THR A 251 -6.05 -4.71 -3.22
C THR A 251 -4.94 -3.91 -3.91
N ASN A 252 -4.57 -4.34 -5.10
CA ASN A 252 -3.68 -3.64 -6.02
C ASN A 252 -4.22 -3.77 -7.45
N ASP A 253 -3.52 -4.38 -8.39
CA ASP A 253 -3.98 -4.45 -9.77
C ASP A 253 -5.20 -5.37 -9.95
N ALA A 254 -5.86 -5.25 -11.09
CA ALA A 254 -6.99 -6.06 -11.47
C ALA A 254 -6.98 -6.36 -12.96
N TRP A 255 -7.57 -7.50 -13.31
CA TRP A 255 -7.88 -7.84 -14.69
C TRP A 255 -9.24 -8.52 -14.79
N GLY A 256 -9.74 -8.70 -16.01
CA GLY A 256 -10.99 -9.41 -16.26
C GLY A 256 -10.83 -10.60 -17.18
N TRP A 257 -11.72 -11.55 -17.06
CA TRP A 257 -11.89 -12.68 -17.96
C TRP A 257 -13.36 -12.94 -18.23
N THR A 258 -13.72 -12.97 -19.49
CA THR A 258 -15.03 -13.48 -19.94
C THR A 258 -14.82 -14.91 -20.41
N ASP A 259 -15.49 -15.85 -19.76
CA ASP A 259 -15.45 -17.25 -20.13
C ASP A 259 -16.08 -17.44 -21.52
N PRO A 260 -15.32 -17.87 -22.53
CA PRO A 260 -15.82 -17.98 -23.91
C PRO A 260 -16.92 -19.03 -24.07
N ASP A 261 -16.99 -20.02 -23.18
CA ASP A 261 -17.97 -21.12 -23.29
C ASP A 261 -19.29 -20.78 -22.61
N SER A 262 -19.24 -20.12 -21.43
CA SER A 262 -20.44 -19.82 -20.64
C SER A 262 -20.90 -18.37 -20.78
N GLY A 263 -20.04 -17.48 -21.26
CA GLY A 263 -20.28 -16.03 -21.30
C GLY A 263 -20.27 -15.37 -19.91
N ARG A 264 -19.74 -16.04 -18.89
CA ARG A 264 -19.63 -15.50 -17.52
C ARG A 264 -18.42 -14.57 -17.43
N ASP A 265 -18.62 -13.46 -16.72
CA ASP A 265 -17.59 -12.47 -16.46
C ASP A 265 -16.96 -12.67 -15.09
N TYR A 266 -15.64 -12.68 -15.01
CA TYR A 266 -14.88 -12.80 -13.76
C TYR A 266 -13.90 -11.65 -13.61
N ALA A 267 -13.91 -11.01 -12.44
CA ALA A 267 -12.86 -10.08 -12.02
C ALA A 267 -11.76 -10.84 -11.28
N ILE A 268 -10.52 -10.56 -11.63
CA ILE A 268 -9.31 -11.10 -10.99
C ILE A 268 -8.67 -9.96 -10.23
N ILE A 269 -8.67 -10.02 -8.90
CA ILE A 269 -8.28 -8.93 -8.02
C ILE A 269 -6.97 -9.29 -7.32
N GLY A 270 -5.91 -8.55 -7.64
CA GLY A 270 -4.64 -8.66 -6.95
C GLY A 270 -4.74 -8.13 -5.52
N MET A 271 -4.11 -8.84 -4.59
CA MET A 271 -3.90 -8.44 -3.20
C MET A 271 -2.45 -8.67 -2.82
N ARG A 272 -2.01 -8.17 -1.68
CA ARG A 272 -0.61 -8.22 -1.26
C ARG A 272 0.00 -9.63 -1.19
N ASP A 273 -0.81 -10.66 -0.96
CA ASP A 273 -0.35 -12.05 -0.79
C ASP A 273 -1.14 -13.08 -1.61
N ARG A 274 -2.12 -12.65 -2.40
CA ARG A 274 -3.00 -13.51 -3.18
C ARG A 274 -3.61 -12.80 -4.38
N ALA A 275 -4.18 -13.55 -5.31
CA ALA A 275 -5.18 -13.08 -6.24
C ALA A 275 -6.55 -13.65 -5.84
N SER A 276 -7.61 -12.85 -5.97
CA SER A 276 -8.99 -13.25 -5.70
C SER A 276 -9.77 -13.31 -7.00
N PHE A 277 -10.68 -14.28 -7.11
CA PHE A 277 -11.56 -14.46 -8.26
C PHE A 277 -13.00 -14.17 -7.84
N VAL A 278 -13.63 -13.22 -8.53
CA VAL A 278 -15.01 -12.80 -8.26
C VAL A 278 -15.82 -12.91 -9.54
N ASP A 279 -16.90 -13.68 -9.52
CA ASP A 279 -17.88 -13.73 -10.60
C ASP A 279 -18.70 -12.44 -10.59
N VAL A 280 -18.62 -11.68 -11.66
CA VAL A 280 -19.31 -10.39 -11.87
C VAL A 280 -20.32 -10.45 -13.00
N THR A 281 -20.75 -11.66 -13.41
CA THR A 281 -21.75 -11.91 -14.45
C THR A 281 -23.07 -11.21 -14.14
N ASP A 282 -23.52 -11.30 -12.87
CA ASP A 282 -24.50 -10.39 -12.30
C ASP A 282 -23.77 -9.31 -11.50
N PRO A 283 -23.51 -8.14 -12.09
CA PRO A 283 -22.69 -7.13 -11.44
C PRO A 283 -23.33 -6.51 -10.19
N TYR A 284 -24.65 -6.70 -10.02
CA TYR A 284 -25.37 -6.27 -8.82
C TYR A 284 -25.25 -7.24 -7.66
N ASN A 285 -24.90 -8.51 -7.95
CA ASN A 285 -24.69 -9.58 -6.99
C ASN A 285 -23.37 -10.32 -7.27
N PRO A 286 -22.22 -9.64 -7.19
CA PRO A 286 -20.93 -10.27 -7.41
C PRO A 286 -20.69 -11.39 -6.39
N VAL A 287 -20.10 -12.50 -6.84
CA VAL A 287 -19.89 -13.69 -6.02
C VAL A 287 -18.39 -14.00 -5.89
N TYR A 288 -17.89 -14.04 -4.68
CA TYR A 288 -16.54 -14.49 -4.41
C TYR A 288 -16.41 -15.99 -4.66
N VAL A 289 -15.51 -16.38 -5.58
CA VAL A 289 -15.31 -17.77 -6.05
C VAL A 289 -14.15 -18.45 -5.33
N GLY A 290 -13.06 -17.72 -5.08
CA GLY A 290 -11.90 -18.29 -4.43
C GLY A 290 -10.64 -17.45 -4.58
N ILE A 291 -9.52 -17.98 -4.08
CA ILE A 291 -8.21 -17.30 -4.10
C ILE A 291 -7.12 -18.20 -4.64
N LEU A 292 -6.08 -17.58 -5.20
CA LEU A 292 -4.79 -18.18 -5.46
C LEU A 292 -3.74 -17.47 -4.59
N MET A 293 -3.12 -18.21 -3.66
CA MET A 293 -2.08 -17.65 -2.80
C MET A 293 -0.81 -17.36 -3.60
N LYS A 294 -0.01 -16.37 -3.13
CA LYS A 294 1.32 -16.10 -3.68
C LYS A 294 2.19 -17.35 -3.66
N THR A 295 3.18 -17.42 -4.53
CA THR A 295 4.19 -18.49 -4.53
C THR A 295 4.75 -18.75 -3.13
N GLU A 296 4.84 -20.04 -2.75
CA GLU A 296 5.37 -20.45 -1.44
C GLU A 296 6.79 -19.90 -1.23
N GLY A 297 7.05 -19.35 -0.06
CA GLY A 297 8.33 -18.73 0.30
C GLY A 297 8.53 -17.31 -0.22
N ALA A 298 7.72 -16.82 -1.15
CA ALA A 298 7.76 -15.43 -1.59
C ALA A 298 7.28 -14.46 -0.49
N SER A 299 7.76 -13.22 -0.51
CA SER A 299 7.32 -12.17 0.41
C SER A 299 5.95 -11.61 0.00
N THR A 300 5.22 -11.03 0.95
CA THR A 300 4.06 -10.18 0.62
C THR A 300 4.52 -8.90 -0.03
N SER A 301 3.78 -8.41 -1.01
CA SER A 301 4.12 -7.19 -1.74
C SER A 301 2.89 -6.35 -2.05
N SER A 302 3.06 -5.04 -2.15
CA SER A 302 2.00 -4.13 -2.62
C SER A 302 1.82 -4.18 -4.14
N TRP A 303 2.76 -4.75 -4.86
CA TRP A 303 2.79 -4.78 -6.32
C TRP A 303 2.56 -6.21 -6.83
N ARG A 304 1.38 -6.47 -7.34
CA ARG A 304 1.00 -7.72 -7.99
C ARG A 304 0.22 -7.38 -9.24
N ASP A 305 0.66 -7.89 -10.36
CA ASP A 305 0.02 -7.68 -11.65
C ASP A 305 -0.40 -9.01 -12.29
N MET A 306 -1.45 -8.96 -13.11
CA MET A 306 -2.01 -10.10 -13.79
C MET A 306 -2.58 -9.72 -15.14
N LYS A 307 -2.37 -10.60 -16.13
CA LYS A 307 -3.00 -10.50 -17.46
C LYS A 307 -3.51 -11.86 -17.90
N VAL A 308 -4.50 -11.84 -18.78
CA VAL A 308 -5.16 -13.04 -19.29
C VAL A 308 -4.87 -13.25 -20.76
N ARG A 309 -4.55 -14.50 -21.13
CA ARG A 309 -4.53 -14.96 -22.51
C ARG A 309 -5.40 -16.22 -22.63
N ASN A 310 -6.41 -16.16 -23.50
CA ASN A 310 -7.40 -17.24 -23.62
C ASN A 310 -8.02 -17.57 -22.23
N ASN A 311 -7.90 -18.80 -21.77
CA ASN A 311 -8.44 -19.26 -20.49
C ASN A 311 -7.38 -19.31 -19.37
N TRP A 312 -6.25 -18.62 -19.53
CA TRP A 312 -5.14 -18.66 -18.58
C TRP A 312 -4.80 -17.27 -18.05
N VAL A 313 -4.66 -17.17 -16.75
CA VAL A 313 -4.11 -15.96 -16.12
C VAL A 313 -2.65 -16.19 -15.74
N TYR A 314 -1.85 -15.17 -15.98
CA TYR A 314 -0.44 -15.08 -15.66
C TYR A 314 -0.27 -14.00 -14.61
N ILE A 315 0.32 -14.35 -13.45
CA ILE A 315 0.39 -13.48 -12.26
C ILE A 315 1.84 -13.33 -11.83
N VAL A 316 2.28 -12.09 -11.68
CA VAL A 316 3.61 -11.72 -11.20
C VAL A 316 3.52 -10.85 -9.95
N SER A 317 4.65 -10.63 -9.24
CA SER A 317 4.69 -9.72 -8.10
C SER A 317 6.09 -9.13 -7.93
N ASP A 318 6.17 -7.79 -7.83
CA ASP A 318 7.42 -7.10 -7.55
C ASP A 318 7.69 -7.02 -6.04
N GLY A 319 8.97 -6.88 -5.67
CA GLY A 319 9.41 -6.86 -4.27
C GLY A 319 9.16 -8.17 -3.50
N ALA A 320 8.64 -9.19 -4.17
CA ALA A 320 8.24 -10.47 -3.58
C ALA A 320 9.38 -11.51 -3.51
N GLY A 321 10.57 -11.18 -3.98
CA GLY A 321 11.72 -12.09 -3.99
C GLY A 321 11.61 -13.13 -5.11
N GLN A 322 11.67 -14.41 -4.78
CA GLN A 322 11.57 -15.50 -5.77
C GLN A 322 10.10 -15.88 -6.02
N HIS A 323 9.31 -14.92 -6.51
CA HIS A 323 7.89 -15.15 -6.83
C HIS A 323 7.73 -15.89 -8.15
N GLY A 324 8.50 -15.52 -9.19
CA GLY A 324 8.29 -16.05 -10.54
C GLY A 324 6.99 -15.56 -11.17
N MET A 325 6.48 -16.32 -12.13
CA MET A 325 5.18 -16.10 -12.75
C MET A 325 4.29 -17.33 -12.50
N GLN A 326 3.19 -17.14 -11.78
CA GLN A 326 2.15 -18.15 -11.59
C GLN A 326 1.29 -18.24 -12.84
N VAL A 327 0.89 -19.44 -13.22
CA VAL A 327 0.00 -19.73 -14.36
C VAL A 327 -1.19 -20.53 -13.83
N PHE A 328 -2.40 -20.02 -14.04
CA PHE A 328 -3.62 -20.64 -13.52
C PHE A 328 -4.70 -20.75 -14.62
N ASN A 329 -5.31 -21.93 -14.73
CA ASN A 329 -6.39 -22.19 -15.66
C ASN A 329 -7.73 -21.68 -15.11
N LEU A 330 -8.26 -20.62 -15.72
CA LEU A 330 -9.50 -19.96 -15.31
C LEU A 330 -10.75 -20.85 -15.54
N GLU A 331 -10.68 -21.88 -16.39
CA GLU A 331 -11.80 -22.83 -16.56
C GLU A 331 -12.16 -23.53 -15.26
N ARG A 332 -11.23 -23.64 -14.30
CA ARG A 332 -11.47 -24.21 -12.97
C ARG A 332 -12.47 -23.40 -12.15
N LEU A 333 -12.70 -22.13 -12.48
CA LEU A 333 -13.73 -21.31 -11.85
C LEU A 333 -15.14 -21.77 -12.18
N ARG A 334 -15.33 -22.53 -13.28
CA ARG A 334 -16.61 -23.12 -13.67
C ARG A 334 -17.14 -24.15 -12.67
N ASP A 335 -16.23 -24.79 -11.92
CA ASP A 335 -16.56 -25.84 -10.95
C ASP A 335 -17.06 -25.30 -9.60
N PHE A 336 -17.24 -23.97 -9.50
CA PHE A 336 -17.74 -23.34 -8.28
C PHE A 336 -19.13 -23.85 -7.90
N ASP A 337 -19.25 -24.46 -6.72
CA ASP A 337 -20.46 -25.09 -6.20
C ASP A 337 -21.16 -24.29 -5.09
N GLY A 338 -20.70 -23.06 -4.84
CA GLY A 338 -21.23 -22.17 -3.81
C GLY A 338 -20.31 -21.96 -2.61
N GLU A 339 -19.23 -22.73 -2.50
CA GLU A 339 -18.21 -22.56 -1.44
C GLU A 339 -16.89 -22.09 -2.05
N PRO A 340 -16.30 -20.97 -1.55
CA PRO A 340 -15.04 -20.45 -2.07
C PRO A 340 -13.87 -21.42 -1.91
N VAL A 341 -13.00 -21.46 -2.93
CA VAL A 341 -11.89 -22.42 -3.02
C VAL A 341 -10.55 -21.70 -2.88
N GLU A 342 -9.63 -22.26 -2.10
CA GLU A 342 -8.21 -21.91 -2.20
C GLU A 342 -7.58 -22.77 -3.28
N PHE A 343 -7.26 -22.14 -4.42
CA PHE A 343 -6.68 -22.80 -5.58
C PHE A 343 -5.16 -22.92 -5.43
N GLU A 344 -4.60 -23.93 -6.09
CA GLU A 344 -3.17 -24.06 -6.36
C GLU A 344 -2.90 -23.65 -7.82
N GLU A 345 -1.75 -23.03 -8.09
CA GLU A 345 -1.31 -22.73 -9.47
C GLU A 345 -1.20 -24.02 -10.27
N ASP A 346 -1.54 -23.96 -11.56
CA ASP A 346 -1.42 -25.12 -12.44
C ASP A 346 0.03 -25.30 -12.91
N HIS A 347 0.74 -24.21 -13.19
CA HIS A 347 2.13 -24.19 -13.60
C HIS A 347 2.86 -22.98 -13.02
N HIS A 348 4.19 -23.07 -12.99
CA HIS A 348 5.07 -22.02 -12.49
C HIS A 348 6.24 -21.78 -13.43
N TYR A 349 6.49 -20.51 -13.77
CA TYR A 349 7.66 -20.12 -14.53
C TYR A 349 8.68 -19.41 -13.63
N ASP A 350 9.87 -20.01 -13.49
CA ASP A 350 10.96 -19.54 -12.62
C ASP A 350 12.08 -18.82 -13.38
N GLY A 351 11.89 -18.54 -14.69
CA GLY A 351 12.85 -17.79 -15.51
C GLY A 351 13.04 -16.34 -15.09
N VAL A 352 12.10 -15.81 -14.31
CA VAL A 352 12.17 -14.51 -13.62
C VAL A 352 12.00 -14.70 -12.12
N ALA A 353 12.33 -13.67 -11.33
CA ALA A 353 12.11 -13.67 -9.87
C ALA A 353 11.02 -12.66 -9.50
N SER A 354 11.38 -11.56 -8.84
CA SER A 354 10.50 -10.40 -8.66
C SER A 354 10.26 -9.74 -10.02
N THR A 355 9.00 -9.43 -10.35
CA THR A 355 8.61 -8.86 -11.64
C THR A 355 7.55 -7.81 -11.41
N HIS A 356 7.72 -6.62 -11.99
CA HIS A 356 6.82 -5.50 -11.72
C HIS A 356 5.48 -5.70 -12.41
N ASN A 357 5.46 -5.79 -13.74
CA ASN A 357 4.24 -6.06 -14.49
C ASN A 357 4.42 -7.20 -15.50
N ILE A 358 3.31 -7.81 -15.90
CA ILE A 358 3.20 -8.76 -16.99
C ILE A 358 2.36 -8.16 -18.12
N VAL A 359 2.89 -8.15 -19.32
CA VAL A 359 2.22 -7.61 -20.51
C VAL A 359 1.92 -8.77 -21.46
N ILE A 360 0.75 -8.76 -22.07
CA ILE A 360 0.37 -9.78 -23.06
C ILE A 360 -0.20 -9.09 -24.29
N ASN A 361 0.33 -9.42 -25.45
CA ASN A 361 -0.34 -9.09 -26.70
C ASN A 361 -1.53 -10.04 -26.89
N PRO A 362 -2.77 -9.53 -26.99
CA PRO A 362 -3.96 -10.38 -27.09
C PRO A 362 -4.01 -11.22 -28.37
N ASP A 363 -3.23 -10.89 -29.41
CA ASP A 363 -3.25 -11.56 -30.71
C ASP A 363 -2.19 -12.65 -30.86
N THR A 364 -1.21 -12.68 -29.94
CA THR A 364 -0.08 -13.62 -30.00
C THR A 364 0.02 -14.46 -28.73
N ASP A 365 0.83 -15.51 -28.78
CA ASP A 365 1.08 -16.36 -27.62
C ASP A 365 2.41 -15.97 -26.93
N TYR A 366 2.60 -14.66 -26.70
CA TYR A 366 3.75 -14.11 -26.00
C TYR A 366 3.34 -13.23 -24.83
N ALA A 367 4.06 -13.42 -23.73
CA ALA A 367 4.02 -12.55 -22.57
C ALA A 367 5.36 -11.84 -22.38
N TYR A 368 5.31 -10.65 -21.81
CA TYR A 368 6.48 -9.80 -21.59
C TYR A 368 6.51 -9.42 -20.11
N ALA A 369 7.48 -9.96 -19.36
CA ALA A 369 7.69 -9.60 -17.97
C ALA A 369 8.59 -8.34 -17.94
N VAL A 370 8.10 -7.24 -17.37
CA VAL A 370 8.81 -5.96 -17.25
C VAL A 370 9.18 -5.67 -15.81
N GLY A 371 10.22 -4.88 -15.61
CA GLY A 371 10.77 -4.66 -14.27
C GLY A 371 11.26 -5.96 -13.61
N ALA A 372 11.61 -6.97 -14.43
CA ALA A 372 11.90 -8.30 -13.94
C ALA A 372 13.32 -8.40 -13.35
N GLY A 373 13.41 -9.02 -12.18
CA GLY A 373 14.65 -9.44 -11.55
C GLY A 373 14.98 -10.90 -11.82
N GLY A 374 16.16 -11.35 -11.40
CA GLY A 374 16.62 -12.72 -11.55
C GLY A 374 17.66 -12.90 -12.65
N PRO A 375 18.12 -14.15 -12.91
CA PRO A 375 19.24 -14.41 -13.81
C PRO A 375 19.02 -13.97 -15.26
N ASN A 376 17.78 -14.00 -15.70
CA ASN A 376 17.38 -13.65 -17.07
C ASN A 376 16.44 -12.42 -17.09
N GLY A 377 16.46 -11.55 -16.08
CA GLY A 377 15.53 -10.42 -15.95
C GLY A 377 15.72 -9.31 -16.98
N CYS A 378 16.51 -9.50 -18.04
CA CYS A 378 16.71 -8.56 -19.14
C CYS A 378 17.00 -7.12 -18.69
N GLY A 379 17.71 -6.97 -17.55
CA GLY A 379 17.99 -5.67 -16.94
C GLY A 379 16.76 -4.87 -16.52
N GLY A 380 15.61 -5.50 -16.42
CA GLY A 380 14.32 -4.87 -16.14
C GLY A 380 13.58 -4.36 -17.38
N GLY A 381 14.12 -4.57 -18.60
CA GLY A 381 13.39 -4.36 -19.85
C GLY A 381 12.42 -5.52 -20.13
N LEU A 382 12.06 -5.72 -21.39
CA LEU A 382 11.14 -6.79 -21.77
C LEU A 382 11.83 -8.15 -21.69
N HIS A 383 11.40 -9.01 -20.79
CA HIS A 383 11.73 -10.43 -20.74
C HIS A 383 10.62 -11.19 -21.47
N ILE A 384 10.94 -11.73 -22.66
CA ILE A 384 9.96 -12.29 -23.59
C ILE A 384 9.76 -13.77 -23.31
N ILE A 385 8.52 -14.18 -23.10
CA ILE A 385 8.12 -15.54 -22.71
C ILE A 385 7.15 -16.06 -23.79
N ASN A 386 7.44 -17.21 -24.36
CA ASN A 386 6.48 -17.96 -25.17
C ASN A 386 5.50 -18.67 -24.22
N ILE A 387 4.21 -18.44 -24.42
CA ILE A 387 3.09 -18.99 -23.64
C ILE A 387 2.11 -19.80 -24.52
N GLU A 388 2.52 -20.22 -25.72
CA GLU A 388 1.71 -21.09 -26.61
C GLU A 388 1.30 -22.38 -25.88
N ASP A 389 2.21 -22.95 -25.08
CA ASP A 389 1.91 -24.01 -24.14
C ASP A 389 1.94 -23.44 -22.71
N PRO A 390 0.77 -23.11 -22.13
CA PRO A 390 0.70 -22.56 -20.77
C PRO A 390 1.29 -23.49 -19.71
N SER A 391 1.38 -24.80 -19.99
CA SER A 391 1.97 -25.77 -19.07
C SER A 391 3.51 -25.74 -19.07
N ASN A 392 4.12 -25.08 -20.04
CA ASN A 392 5.57 -25.01 -20.19
C ASN A 392 6.02 -23.68 -20.81
N PRO A 393 5.80 -22.53 -20.14
CA PRO A 393 6.29 -21.25 -20.63
C PRO A 393 7.80 -21.25 -20.80
N THR A 394 8.30 -20.68 -21.91
CA THR A 394 9.73 -20.69 -22.24
C THR A 394 10.26 -19.31 -22.56
N PHE A 395 11.50 -19.04 -22.14
CA PHE A 395 12.21 -17.82 -22.47
C PHE A 395 12.57 -17.77 -23.97
N GLU A 396 12.24 -16.63 -24.63
CA GLU A 396 12.53 -16.45 -26.07
C GLU A 396 13.52 -15.32 -26.36
N GLY A 397 13.55 -14.26 -25.55
CA GLY A 397 14.44 -13.13 -25.80
C GLY A 397 14.31 -11.98 -24.83
N CYS A 398 15.07 -10.94 -25.09
CA CYS A 398 15.07 -9.70 -24.31
C CYS A 398 14.98 -8.48 -25.23
N PHE A 399 14.38 -7.41 -24.72
CA PHE A 399 14.57 -6.07 -25.24
C PHE A 399 14.95 -5.11 -24.12
N GLN A 400 15.91 -4.25 -24.37
CA GLN A 400 16.35 -3.18 -23.48
C GLN A 400 16.73 -1.95 -24.28
N ASP A 401 16.10 -0.81 -24.03
CA ASP A 401 16.53 0.47 -24.59
C ASP A 401 17.43 1.22 -23.59
N MET A 402 18.72 1.03 -23.73
CA MET A 402 19.75 1.63 -22.85
C MET A 402 19.81 3.16 -22.91
N ASN A 403 19.02 3.83 -23.78
CA ASN A 403 18.86 5.28 -23.80
C ASN A 403 17.79 5.76 -22.80
N THR A 404 17.03 4.83 -22.23
CA THR A 404 15.92 5.08 -21.32
C THR A 404 16.17 4.47 -19.93
N GLY A 405 15.25 4.72 -18.99
CA GLY A 405 15.38 4.28 -17.61
C GLY A 405 16.33 5.16 -16.80
N ARG A 406 16.19 5.18 -15.50
CA ARG A 406 17.09 5.93 -14.62
C ARG A 406 18.53 5.43 -14.76
N ARG A 407 19.45 6.33 -15.09
CA ARG A 407 20.87 6.06 -15.33
C ARG A 407 21.15 5.21 -16.57
N GLY A 408 20.22 5.17 -17.53
CA GLY A 408 20.40 4.42 -18.76
C GLY A 408 20.39 2.89 -18.53
N THR A 409 19.47 2.42 -17.69
CA THR A 409 19.35 1.00 -17.37
C THR A 409 18.51 0.22 -18.38
N GLY A 410 17.70 0.93 -19.19
CA GLY A 410 16.72 0.30 -20.07
C GLY A 410 15.59 -0.41 -19.33
N TYR A 411 15.36 -0.01 -18.07
CA TYR A 411 14.27 -0.53 -17.23
C TYR A 411 12.92 -0.05 -17.79
N SER A 412 12.02 -0.98 -18.03
CA SER A 412 10.62 -0.71 -18.37
C SER A 412 9.78 -0.92 -17.12
N HIS A 413 9.07 0.12 -16.69
CA HIS A 413 8.15 0.02 -15.55
C HIS A 413 6.90 -0.74 -15.97
N ASP A 414 6.30 -0.29 -17.08
CA ASP A 414 5.21 -0.98 -17.76
C ASP A 414 5.39 -0.89 -19.28
N ALA A 415 4.59 -1.66 -20.01
CA ALA A 415 4.54 -1.63 -21.46
C ALA A 415 3.17 -2.06 -21.99
N MET A 416 2.90 -1.71 -23.23
CA MET A 416 1.81 -2.26 -24.02
C MET A 416 2.37 -2.89 -25.29
N CYS A 417 2.03 -4.15 -25.56
CA CYS A 417 2.46 -4.87 -26.77
C CYS A 417 1.25 -5.26 -27.59
N ILE A 418 1.29 -4.97 -28.88
CA ILE A 418 0.17 -5.12 -29.82
C ILE A 418 0.64 -5.68 -31.15
N THR A 419 -0.27 -6.28 -31.89
CA THR A 419 -0.10 -6.46 -33.35
C THR A 419 -0.51 -5.15 -34.01
N TYR A 420 0.45 -4.44 -34.55
CA TYR A 420 0.26 -3.09 -35.08
C TYR A 420 -0.47 -3.11 -36.44
N ASP A 421 -1.50 -2.27 -36.57
CA ASP A 421 -2.25 -2.00 -37.79
C ASP A 421 -2.58 -0.50 -37.95
N GLY A 422 -1.69 0.34 -37.39
CA GLY A 422 -1.84 1.79 -37.35
C GLY A 422 -1.29 2.53 -38.56
N PRO A 423 -1.11 3.87 -38.46
CA PRO A 423 -0.75 4.73 -39.58
C PRO A 423 0.63 4.49 -40.21
N ASP A 424 1.57 3.86 -39.49
CA ASP A 424 2.91 3.58 -40.03
C ASP A 424 2.95 2.28 -40.85
N ASP A 425 2.60 2.34 -42.10
CA ASP A 425 2.53 1.19 -43.00
C ASP A 425 3.81 0.32 -43.05
N ARG A 426 4.96 0.84 -42.57
CA ARG A 426 6.22 0.09 -42.51
C ARG A 426 6.16 -1.10 -41.56
N TYR A 427 5.26 -1.04 -40.59
CA TYR A 427 5.15 -2.00 -39.49
C TYR A 427 3.79 -2.69 -39.39
N ASP A 428 2.98 -2.62 -40.47
CA ASP A 428 1.69 -3.33 -40.52
C ASP A 428 1.89 -4.83 -40.29
N GLY A 429 1.16 -5.38 -39.30
CA GLY A 429 1.24 -6.76 -38.82
C GLY A 429 2.48 -7.09 -37.97
N HIS A 430 3.35 -6.14 -37.70
CA HIS A 430 4.46 -6.33 -36.74
C HIS A 430 3.97 -6.35 -35.32
N GLU A 431 4.68 -7.03 -34.44
CA GLU A 431 4.44 -6.93 -33.02
C GLU A 431 5.27 -5.80 -32.40
N ILE A 432 4.58 -4.76 -31.97
CA ILE A 432 5.17 -3.53 -31.43
C ILE A 432 4.91 -3.44 -29.93
N CYS A 433 5.95 -3.19 -29.15
CA CYS A 433 5.85 -2.86 -27.74
C CYS A 433 6.19 -1.40 -27.50
N ILE A 434 5.35 -0.71 -26.72
CA ILE A 434 5.53 0.66 -26.28
C ILE A 434 5.74 0.64 -24.77
N GLY A 435 6.94 0.96 -24.32
CA GLY A 435 7.35 0.92 -22.92
C GLY A 435 7.32 2.30 -22.26
N SER A 436 6.81 2.36 -21.03
CA SER A 436 6.95 3.47 -20.09
C SER A 436 8.19 3.21 -19.24
N ASN A 437 9.33 3.83 -19.62
CA ASN A 437 10.67 3.45 -19.17
C ASN A 437 11.22 4.42 -18.12
N GLU A 438 10.51 4.67 -17.01
CA GLU A 438 10.90 5.60 -15.91
C GLU A 438 11.22 7.05 -16.35
N THR A 439 11.83 7.25 -17.53
CA THR A 439 12.34 8.57 -17.99
C THR A 439 11.87 8.93 -19.40
N ALA A 440 11.23 8.03 -20.09
CA ALA A 440 10.90 8.18 -21.50
C ALA A 440 9.85 7.15 -21.94
N ILE A 441 9.20 7.42 -23.08
CA ILE A 441 8.55 6.40 -23.90
C ILE A 441 9.63 5.69 -24.74
N SER A 442 9.49 4.37 -24.95
CA SER A 442 10.38 3.56 -25.79
C SER A 442 9.54 2.64 -26.67
N ILE A 443 9.76 2.69 -27.98
CA ILE A 443 9.03 1.89 -28.97
C ILE A 443 9.97 0.84 -29.59
N ALA A 444 9.52 -0.41 -29.60
CA ALA A 444 10.30 -1.54 -30.09
C ALA A 444 9.50 -2.43 -31.02
N ASP A 445 10.12 -2.86 -32.12
CA ASP A 445 9.68 -4.00 -32.92
C ASP A 445 10.21 -5.29 -32.26
N VAL A 446 9.29 -6.11 -31.78
CA VAL A 446 9.57 -7.39 -31.13
C VAL A 446 9.05 -8.58 -31.96
N THR A 447 8.76 -8.40 -33.23
CA THR A 447 8.27 -9.45 -34.14
C THR A 447 9.24 -10.64 -34.16
N ASP A 448 10.53 -10.38 -34.29
CA ASP A 448 11.57 -11.39 -34.04
C ASP A 448 12.03 -11.31 -32.59
N LYS A 449 11.52 -12.22 -31.73
CA LYS A 449 11.76 -12.25 -30.31
C LYS A 449 13.24 -12.33 -29.91
N ARG A 450 14.09 -12.80 -30.81
CA ARG A 450 15.54 -12.95 -30.56
C ARG A 450 16.38 -11.83 -31.14
N ASN A 451 15.80 -11.07 -32.10
CA ASN A 451 16.46 -9.94 -32.75
C ASN A 451 15.54 -8.70 -32.70
N THR A 452 15.15 -8.30 -31.52
CA THR A 452 14.31 -7.12 -31.25
C THR A 452 15.00 -5.83 -31.70
N VAL A 453 14.24 -4.85 -32.18
CA VAL A 453 14.76 -3.59 -32.73
C VAL A 453 14.14 -2.41 -32.02
N ALA A 454 14.96 -1.51 -31.45
CA ALA A 454 14.48 -0.22 -30.99
C ALA A 454 14.11 0.65 -32.21
N LEU A 455 12.90 1.18 -32.22
CA LEU A 455 12.41 2.05 -33.30
C LEU A 455 12.54 3.52 -32.90
N GLY A 456 11.86 3.95 -31.85
CA GLY A 456 11.82 5.32 -31.38
C GLY A 456 11.85 5.45 -29.87
N MET A 457 12.28 6.61 -29.39
CA MET A 457 12.16 6.98 -27.99
C MET A 457 12.03 8.50 -27.87
N ALA A 458 11.31 8.96 -26.87
CA ALA A 458 11.23 10.37 -26.53
C ALA A 458 11.07 10.60 -25.03
N THR A 459 11.55 11.75 -24.56
CA THR A 459 11.39 12.20 -23.19
C THR A 459 10.55 13.49 -23.15
N TYR A 460 10.13 13.92 -21.97
CA TYR A 460 9.24 15.05 -21.78
C TYR A 460 9.74 15.99 -20.65
N PRO A 461 9.23 17.22 -20.56
CA PRO A 461 9.60 18.14 -19.47
C PRO A 461 9.15 17.62 -18.09
N ASN A 462 9.92 17.96 -17.06
CA ASN A 462 9.60 17.63 -15.65
C ASN A 462 9.36 16.14 -15.40
N VAL A 463 10.14 15.26 -16.05
CA VAL A 463 10.07 13.82 -15.83
C VAL A 463 10.32 13.51 -14.35
N ALA A 464 9.40 12.82 -13.72
CA ALA A 464 9.56 12.24 -12.40
C ALA A 464 9.60 10.71 -12.47
N TYR A 465 8.62 10.08 -13.12
CA TYR A 465 8.55 8.62 -13.30
C TYR A 465 7.57 8.24 -14.41
N SER A 466 8.04 8.06 -15.65
CA SER A 466 7.24 7.51 -16.74
C SER A 466 6.72 6.13 -16.32
N HIS A 467 5.39 6.01 -16.12
CA HIS A 467 4.80 4.94 -15.34
C HIS A 467 4.08 3.90 -16.20
N GLN A 468 2.93 4.27 -16.79
CA GLN A 468 2.05 3.36 -17.51
C GLN A 468 1.36 4.12 -18.65
N GLY A 469 0.91 3.43 -19.68
CA GLY A 469 0.15 4.06 -20.75
C GLY A 469 -0.62 3.06 -21.59
N TRP A 470 -1.52 3.61 -22.42
CA TRP A 470 -2.37 2.83 -23.33
C TRP A 470 -2.50 3.51 -24.69
N ILE A 471 -2.64 2.70 -25.73
CA ILE A 471 -2.76 3.16 -27.11
C ILE A 471 -4.24 3.36 -27.50
N THR A 472 -4.53 4.30 -28.41
CA THR A 472 -5.85 4.43 -29.04
C THR A 472 -6.14 3.27 -29.99
N ASP A 473 -7.42 2.96 -30.23
CA ASP A 473 -7.85 1.84 -31.09
C ASP A 473 -7.34 1.95 -32.54
N ASP A 474 -7.03 3.16 -33.03
CA ASP A 474 -6.45 3.41 -34.35
C ASP A 474 -4.92 3.38 -34.38
N HIS A 475 -4.29 3.04 -33.25
CA HIS A 475 -2.84 3.00 -33.04
C HIS A 475 -2.10 4.31 -33.38
N ALA A 476 -2.79 5.45 -33.38
CA ALA A 476 -2.23 6.74 -33.75
C ALA A 476 -1.67 7.54 -32.57
N TYR A 477 -2.20 7.31 -31.36
CA TYR A 477 -1.79 8.03 -30.15
C TYR A 477 -1.55 7.07 -28.99
N PHE A 478 -0.57 7.43 -28.14
CA PHE A 478 -0.29 6.75 -26.88
C PHE A 478 -0.46 7.73 -25.72
N PHE A 479 -1.33 7.39 -24.77
CA PHE A 479 -1.57 8.15 -23.55
C PHE A 479 -0.73 7.55 -22.44
N MET A 480 0.01 8.37 -21.72
CA MET A 480 0.96 7.94 -20.68
C MET A 480 0.87 8.85 -19.47
N ASN A 481 1.12 8.31 -18.30
CA ASN A 481 1.19 9.08 -17.06
C ASN A 481 2.59 9.09 -16.43
N ASP A 482 2.81 10.01 -15.47
CA ASP A 482 4.03 10.14 -14.67
C ASP A 482 3.64 10.14 -13.18
N GLU A 483 3.73 8.98 -12.54
CA GLU A 483 3.19 8.70 -11.20
C GLU A 483 3.76 9.60 -10.08
N LEU A 484 4.90 10.25 -10.26
CA LEU A 484 5.59 10.93 -9.17
C LEU A 484 5.64 12.46 -9.31
N ASP A 485 5.12 13.04 -10.37
CA ASP A 485 5.29 14.46 -10.63
C ASP A 485 4.37 15.36 -9.79
N GLU A 486 3.11 14.96 -9.50
CA GLU A 486 2.24 15.65 -8.56
C GLU A 486 2.82 15.61 -7.14
N GLY A 487 3.21 14.41 -6.67
CA GLY A 487 3.78 14.22 -5.34
C GLY A 487 5.09 14.99 -5.11
N ARG A 488 5.82 15.31 -6.20
CA ARG A 488 7.03 16.14 -6.19
C ARG A 488 6.76 17.63 -6.42
N GLY A 489 5.51 18.01 -6.71
CA GLY A 489 5.12 19.37 -7.01
C GLY A 489 5.71 19.90 -8.32
N LEU A 490 5.95 19.04 -9.29
CA LEU A 490 6.44 19.40 -10.63
C LEU A 490 5.31 19.89 -11.54
N VAL A 491 4.08 19.46 -11.25
CA VAL A 491 2.84 19.87 -11.91
C VAL A 491 1.79 20.25 -10.88
N SER A 492 0.73 20.91 -11.31
CA SER A 492 -0.32 21.42 -10.42
C SER A 492 -1.51 20.49 -10.23
N GLY A 493 -1.59 19.43 -11.02
CA GLY A 493 -2.67 18.45 -10.99
C GLY A 493 -2.32 17.25 -11.85
N THR A 494 -3.14 16.21 -11.82
CA THR A 494 -2.96 14.96 -12.56
C THR A 494 -2.60 15.23 -14.02
N ARG A 495 -1.46 14.70 -14.48
CA ARG A 495 -0.92 14.94 -15.81
C ARG A 495 -0.96 13.71 -16.69
N THR A 496 -1.69 13.79 -17.82
CA THR A 496 -1.63 12.80 -18.89
C THR A 496 -0.81 13.34 -20.06
N LEU A 497 0.17 12.58 -20.50
CA LEU A 497 1.06 12.87 -21.63
C LEU A 497 0.52 12.18 -22.87
N ILE A 498 0.26 12.94 -23.95
CA ILE A 498 -0.33 12.43 -25.19
C ILE A 498 0.70 12.49 -26.28
N TRP A 499 1.06 11.32 -26.78
CA TRP A 499 2.06 11.11 -27.80
C TRP A 499 1.41 10.80 -29.13
N ASP A 500 1.75 11.57 -30.18
CA ASP A 500 1.52 11.18 -31.57
C ASP A 500 2.60 10.13 -31.94
N ILE A 501 2.16 8.93 -32.29
CA ILE A 501 3.01 7.80 -32.66
C ILE A 501 2.71 7.29 -34.07
N LYS A 502 2.16 8.16 -34.94
CA LYS A 502 1.87 7.84 -36.35
C LYS A 502 3.13 7.49 -37.14
N GLU A 503 4.30 7.92 -36.68
CA GLU A 503 5.61 7.46 -37.11
C GLU A 503 6.28 6.82 -35.87
N LEU A 504 6.43 5.49 -35.84
CA LEU A 504 6.94 4.75 -34.69
C LEU A 504 8.40 5.07 -34.32
N ASP A 505 9.17 5.56 -35.29
CA ASP A 505 10.56 5.98 -35.10
C ASP A 505 10.72 7.47 -34.70
N ASP A 506 9.62 8.25 -34.66
CA ASP A 506 9.63 9.66 -34.25
C ASP A 506 8.41 10.01 -33.35
N PRO A 507 8.30 9.42 -32.16
CA PRO A 507 7.19 9.73 -31.24
C PRO A 507 7.25 11.19 -30.78
N VAL A 508 6.15 11.94 -30.93
CA VAL A 508 6.05 13.36 -30.64
C VAL A 508 5.09 13.62 -29.48
N LEU A 509 5.53 14.29 -28.42
CA LEU A 509 4.62 14.78 -27.38
C LEU A 509 3.78 15.94 -27.93
N VAL A 510 2.50 15.68 -28.21
CA VAL A 510 1.59 16.70 -28.76
C VAL A 510 0.84 17.46 -27.70
N LYS A 511 0.65 16.85 -26.50
CA LYS A 511 -0.09 17.49 -25.42
C LYS A 511 0.38 17.01 -24.06
N GLU A 512 0.49 17.92 -23.12
CA GLU A 512 0.43 17.68 -21.68
C GLU A 512 -0.95 18.13 -21.20
N TYR A 513 -1.83 17.18 -20.92
CA TYR A 513 -3.13 17.46 -20.33
C TYR A 513 -3.00 17.45 -18.81
N ILE A 514 -3.25 18.59 -18.16
CA ILE A 514 -3.20 18.73 -16.69
C ILE A 514 -4.62 19.03 -16.20
N SER A 515 -5.16 18.14 -15.40
CA SER A 515 -6.48 18.31 -14.80
C SER A 515 -6.45 19.24 -13.58
N ASP A 516 -7.64 19.71 -13.15
CA ASP A 516 -7.77 20.47 -11.90
C ASP A 516 -7.67 19.61 -10.64
N ASN A 517 -7.57 18.27 -10.78
CA ASN A 517 -7.45 17.34 -9.67
C ASN A 517 -5.99 17.23 -9.22
N PRO A 518 -5.67 17.44 -7.92
CA PRO A 518 -4.31 17.37 -7.42
C PRO A 518 -3.82 15.95 -7.09
N ALA A 519 -4.65 14.92 -7.28
CA ALA A 519 -4.28 13.55 -6.95
C ALA A 519 -3.24 12.99 -7.91
N THR A 520 -2.43 12.08 -7.39
CA THR A 520 -1.47 11.30 -8.18
C THR A 520 -2.22 10.33 -9.09
N ASP A 521 -1.83 10.28 -10.36
CA ASP A 521 -2.34 9.28 -11.30
C ASP A 521 -1.69 7.89 -11.10
N HIS A 522 -2.34 6.89 -11.68
CA HIS A 522 -1.81 5.53 -11.74
C HIS A 522 -2.23 4.86 -13.06
N ASN A 523 -2.86 3.68 -13.04
CA ASN A 523 -3.15 2.95 -14.26
C ASN A 523 -4.29 3.57 -15.08
N LEU A 524 -4.09 3.72 -16.38
CA LEU A 524 -5.09 4.17 -17.33
C LEU A 524 -5.32 3.12 -18.44
N TYR A 525 -6.57 3.05 -18.90
CA TYR A 525 -6.98 2.17 -19.99
C TYR A 525 -7.89 2.93 -20.96
N ILE A 526 -7.82 2.59 -22.24
CA ILE A 526 -8.67 3.18 -23.29
C ILE A 526 -9.58 2.10 -23.87
N LYS A 527 -10.85 2.44 -24.06
CA LYS A 527 -11.83 1.61 -24.76
C LYS A 527 -12.69 2.51 -25.64
N GLY A 528 -12.55 2.41 -26.94
CA GLY A 528 -13.15 3.34 -27.88
C GLY A 528 -12.66 4.77 -27.64
N ASP A 529 -13.60 5.71 -27.60
CA ASP A 529 -13.32 7.14 -27.38
C ASP A 529 -13.24 7.52 -25.89
N MET A 530 -13.10 6.55 -24.98
CA MET A 530 -13.09 6.82 -23.54
C MET A 530 -11.79 6.32 -22.89
N MET A 531 -11.19 7.20 -22.06
CA MET A 531 -10.07 6.87 -21.17
C MET A 531 -10.57 6.74 -19.73
N TYR A 532 -10.18 5.67 -19.06
CA TYR A 532 -10.47 5.35 -17.67
C TYR A 532 -9.17 5.35 -16.87
N GLN A 533 -9.02 6.31 -15.97
CA GLN A 533 -7.79 6.53 -15.21
C GLN A 533 -8.04 6.34 -13.72
N SER A 534 -7.25 5.48 -13.09
CA SER A 534 -7.21 5.30 -11.64
C SER A 534 -6.24 6.31 -11.04
N ASN A 535 -6.76 7.21 -10.18
CA ASN A 535 -6.00 8.32 -9.63
C ASN A 535 -5.95 8.24 -8.10
N TYR A 536 -5.42 7.14 -7.57
CA TYR A 536 -5.26 6.90 -6.13
C TYR A 536 -6.36 7.54 -5.26
N ASP A 537 -6.01 8.60 -4.51
CA ASP A 537 -6.89 9.26 -3.53
C ASP A 537 -8.15 9.90 -4.15
N SER A 538 -8.22 10.06 -5.46
CA SER A 538 -9.39 10.63 -6.13
C SER A 538 -10.24 9.61 -6.90
N GLY A 539 -9.90 8.32 -6.81
CA GLY A 539 -10.69 7.26 -7.40
C GLY A 539 -10.55 7.13 -8.92
N LEU A 540 -11.60 6.69 -9.57
CA LEU A 540 -11.69 6.57 -11.04
C LEU A 540 -12.04 7.91 -11.66
N ARG A 541 -11.30 8.30 -12.72
CA ARG A 541 -11.58 9.43 -13.58
C ARG A 541 -11.85 8.94 -15.00
N VAL A 542 -12.85 9.52 -15.65
CA VAL A 542 -13.26 9.15 -17.00
C VAL A 542 -13.18 10.38 -17.89
N TYR A 543 -12.54 10.22 -19.04
CA TYR A 543 -12.34 11.28 -20.02
C TYR A 543 -12.85 10.85 -21.40
N ASP A 544 -13.52 11.76 -22.10
CA ASP A 544 -13.81 11.65 -23.53
C ASP A 544 -12.54 12.06 -24.31
N ILE A 545 -12.04 11.18 -25.11
CA ILE A 545 -10.84 11.34 -25.95
C ILE A 545 -11.16 11.20 -27.44
N SER A 546 -12.42 11.45 -27.85
CA SER A 546 -12.81 11.49 -29.26
C SER A 546 -11.99 12.51 -30.07
N ASP A 547 -11.49 13.56 -29.43
CA ASP A 547 -10.35 14.37 -29.88
C ASP A 547 -9.15 14.05 -28.96
N PRO A 548 -8.23 13.18 -29.40
CA PRO A 548 -7.12 12.73 -28.55
C PRO A 548 -6.24 13.86 -28.00
N GLU A 549 -6.12 14.98 -28.73
CA GLU A 549 -5.32 16.13 -28.29
C GLU A 549 -6.05 17.07 -27.33
N ASN A 550 -7.36 16.88 -27.13
CA ASN A 550 -8.19 17.70 -26.25
C ASN A 550 -9.14 16.83 -25.39
N PRO A 551 -8.62 16.02 -24.46
CA PRO A 551 -9.46 15.23 -23.55
C PRO A 551 -10.42 16.10 -22.75
N GLU A 552 -11.68 15.66 -22.62
CA GLU A 552 -12.71 16.33 -21.83
C GLU A 552 -13.15 15.45 -20.66
N PRO A 553 -13.32 15.98 -19.42
CA PRO A 553 -13.85 15.20 -18.31
C PRO A 553 -15.26 14.68 -18.62
N ALA A 554 -15.48 13.39 -18.52
CA ALA A 554 -16.76 12.72 -18.78
C ALA A 554 -17.44 12.19 -17.49
N GLY A 555 -16.70 12.06 -16.40
CA GLY A 555 -17.23 11.65 -15.10
C GLY A 555 -16.15 11.21 -14.13
N PHE A 556 -16.56 10.93 -12.91
CA PHE A 556 -15.67 10.35 -11.89
C PHE A 556 -16.44 9.56 -10.83
N PHE A 557 -15.70 8.69 -10.13
CA PHE A 557 -16.16 8.02 -8.94
C PHE A 557 -15.02 7.98 -7.90
N ASP A 558 -15.19 8.72 -6.80
CA ASP A 558 -14.20 8.78 -5.73
C ASP A 558 -14.37 7.59 -4.78
N THR A 559 -13.37 6.72 -4.73
CA THR A 559 -13.38 5.52 -3.89
C THR A 559 -12.87 5.77 -2.46
N VAL A 560 -12.30 6.95 -2.17
CA VAL A 560 -11.65 7.30 -0.88
C VAL A 560 -12.11 8.66 -0.36
N PRO A 561 -13.40 8.86 -0.11
CA PRO A 561 -13.99 10.18 0.16
C PRO A 561 -13.54 10.84 1.49
N TYR A 562 -12.72 10.16 2.28
CA TYR A 562 -12.17 10.64 3.54
C TYR A 562 -10.72 11.15 3.40
N GLN A 563 -10.15 11.10 2.20
CA GLN A 563 -8.79 11.53 1.92
C GLN A 563 -8.78 12.44 0.70
N GLU A 564 -8.01 13.51 0.75
CA GLU A 564 -7.83 14.45 -0.36
C GLU A 564 -6.32 14.70 -0.53
N GLY A 565 -5.84 14.76 -1.76
CA GLY A 565 -4.47 15.16 -2.06
C GLY A 565 -3.69 14.20 -2.94
N GLY A 566 -2.37 14.30 -2.92
CA GLY A 566 -1.44 13.53 -3.73
C GLY A 566 -0.87 12.29 -3.03
N GLY A 567 -1.69 11.56 -2.27
CA GLY A 567 -1.30 10.28 -1.67
C GLY A 567 -1.35 9.14 -2.68
N MET A 568 -0.75 8.00 -2.31
CA MET A 568 -0.72 6.76 -3.11
C MET A 568 -1.59 5.69 -2.45
N THR A 569 -2.82 6.06 -2.06
CA THR A 569 -3.83 5.15 -1.52
C THR A 569 -5.10 5.26 -2.35
N GLY A 570 -6.00 4.26 -2.26
CA GLY A 570 -7.24 4.31 -3.03
C GLY A 570 -7.15 3.58 -4.36
N SER A 571 -7.63 4.20 -5.45
CA SER A 571 -7.78 3.55 -6.76
C SER A 571 -6.44 3.22 -7.39
N TRP A 572 -6.11 1.92 -7.46
CA TRP A 572 -4.88 1.41 -8.05
C TRP A 572 -5.03 1.13 -9.55
N SER A 573 -6.09 0.39 -9.90
CA SER A 573 -6.34 -0.05 -11.27
C SER A 573 -7.82 -0.16 -11.55
N ASN A 574 -8.15 -0.25 -12.84
CA ASN A 574 -9.51 -0.49 -13.29
C ASN A 574 -9.53 -1.43 -14.51
N TYR A 575 -10.66 -2.09 -14.73
CA TYR A 575 -10.87 -2.95 -15.90
C TYR A 575 -12.19 -2.56 -16.58
N PRO A 576 -12.16 -1.82 -17.72
CA PRO A 576 -13.36 -1.33 -18.39
C PRO A 576 -13.84 -2.22 -19.55
N PHE A 577 -13.20 -3.38 -19.80
CA PHE A 577 -13.36 -4.10 -21.06
C PHE A 577 -14.53 -5.07 -21.12
N PHE A 578 -15.27 -5.32 -20.03
CA PHE A 578 -16.47 -6.15 -20.08
C PHE A 578 -17.52 -5.59 -21.06
N GLU A 579 -18.18 -6.49 -21.83
CA GLU A 579 -19.22 -6.09 -22.78
C GLU A 579 -20.45 -5.50 -22.11
N SER A 580 -20.71 -5.86 -20.86
CA SER A 580 -21.80 -5.28 -20.03
C SER A 580 -21.63 -3.78 -19.76
N GLY A 581 -20.42 -3.25 -20.04
CA GLY A 581 -20.07 -1.84 -19.82
C GLY A 581 -19.88 -1.48 -18.35
N ILE A 582 -19.75 -2.47 -17.47
CA ILE A 582 -19.31 -2.26 -16.09
C ILE A 582 -17.79 -2.01 -16.08
N ILE A 583 -17.35 -1.28 -15.08
CA ILE A 583 -15.94 -1.02 -14.80
C ILE A 583 -15.65 -1.58 -13.41
N VAL A 584 -14.71 -2.50 -13.32
CA VAL A 584 -14.19 -2.99 -12.04
C VAL A 584 -13.03 -2.09 -11.63
N VAL A 585 -13.09 -1.54 -10.42
CA VAL A 585 -12.06 -0.65 -9.87
C VAL A 585 -11.53 -1.26 -8.58
N THR A 586 -10.22 -1.38 -8.46
CA THR A 586 -9.58 -1.74 -7.19
C THR A 586 -9.22 -0.48 -6.42
N SER A 587 -9.52 -0.48 -5.13
CA SER A 587 -9.24 0.64 -4.24
C SER A 587 -8.60 0.13 -2.95
N GLY A 588 -7.30 0.08 -2.93
CA GLY A 588 -6.42 -0.20 -1.80
C GLY A 588 -7.06 -1.00 -0.65
N ARG A 589 -7.31 -0.34 0.45
CA ARG A 589 -7.90 -0.96 1.66
C ARG A 589 -9.42 -1.08 1.62
N GLU A 590 -10.08 -0.34 0.73
CA GLU A 590 -11.53 -0.35 0.56
C GLU A 590 -11.96 -1.68 -0.05
N GLY A 591 -11.33 -2.09 -1.15
CA GLY A 591 -11.63 -3.33 -1.84
C GLY A 591 -11.93 -3.15 -3.32
N MET A 592 -12.99 -3.78 -3.81
CA MET A 592 -13.44 -3.73 -5.20
C MET A 592 -14.72 -2.89 -5.32
N VAL A 593 -14.73 -1.99 -6.27
CA VAL A 593 -15.91 -1.21 -6.64
C VAL A 593 -16.30 -1.56 -8.07
N ILE A 594 -17.56 -1.83 -8.32
CA ILE A 594 -18.13 -1.99 -9.67
C ILE A 594 -18.95 -0.75 -9.95
N VAL A 595 -18.60 -0.06 -11.02
CA VAL A 595 -19.28 1.17 -11.43
C VAL A 595 -19.69 1.12 -12.89
N LYS A 596 -20.53 2.07 -13.31
CA LYS A 596 -20.94 2.24 -14.70
C LYS A 596 -21.11 3.70 -15.04
N VAL A 597 -20.53 4.12 -16.17
CA VAL A 597 -20.75 5.47 -16.71
C VAL A 597 -22.18 5.56 -17.25
N ARG A 598 -22.87 6.66 -16.97
CA ARG A 598 -24.20 6.95 -17.53
C ARG A 598 -24.08 7.29 -19.01
N ASN A 599 -24.98 6.76 -19.80
CA ASN A 599 -25.11 7.07 -21.23
C ASN A 599 -25.79 8.43 -21.45
#